data_3e21a5509445b4e619cda58cb7939c01
#
_entry.id   3e21a5509445b4e619cda58cb7939c01
#
_cell.length_a   1.000
_cell.length_b   1.000
_cell.length_c   1.000
_cell.angle_alpha   90.00
_cell.angle_beta   90.00
_cell.angle_gamma   90.00
#
_symmetry.space_group_name_H-M   'P 1'
#
loop_
_entity.id
_entity.type
_entity.pdbx_description
1 polymer ?
#
loop_
_entity_poly.entity_id
_entity_poly.type
_entity_poly.pdbx_seq_one_letter_code
_entity_poly.pdbx_strand_id
1 'polypeptide(L)'
;MIGLMNLSIKVIQQSVYCNYKFFEKRGPMNYTGEHAVNQLLRSYQRFYNITRFDGIESPVPDDENSLQEAKKISPFPENDGASLSAVCEYYERTGQHLFFKTNEIWSANQEEFIFLFKVDHLNDELFEKCKNYAHEEGLKMAHIGPGHMYTYISPVFICNSVTESARKKLEKCRVYKSFKFSFHGWMELHTACLHIRDNAFYFNYAGRCMEKNLKNVLKEFTEKGA
;
A
#
# COMPACT_ATOMS: atom_id res chain seq x y z
N MET A 1 -11.95 10.41 -22.63
CA MET A 1 -10.92 10.57 -21.57
C MET A 1 -11.05 9.58 -20.41
N ILE A 2 -12.21 9.00 -20.15
CA ILE A 2 -12.45 8.02 -19.04
C ILE A 2 -11.87 6.62 -19.33
N GLY A 3 -11.66 6.26 -20.60
CA GLY A 3 -11.20 4.92 -21.00
C GLY A 3 -9.72 4.63 -20.76
N LEU A 4 -8.85 5.64 -20.75
CA LEU A 4 -7.39 5.48 -20.58
C LEU A 4 -6.98 5.37 -19.10
N MET A 5 -7.74 5.99 -18.17
CA MET A 5 -7.50 5.87 -16.72
C MET A 5 -7.64 4.44 -16.20
N ASN A 6 -8.49 3.62 -16.84
CA ASN A 6 -8.66 2.22 -16.46
C ASN A 6 -7.56 1.29 -16.95
N LEU A 7 -6.69 1.73 -17.87
CA LEU A 7 -5.67 0.85 -18.46
C LEU A 7 -4.44 0.72 -17.54
N SER A 8 -3.96 1.80 -16.91
CA SER A 8 -2.77 1.76 -16.04
C SER A 8 -3.04 0.94 -14.77
N ILE A 9 -4.19 1.12 -14.13
CA ILE A 9 -4.61 0.29 -12.99
C ILE A 9 -4.77 -1.17 -13.43
N LYS A 10 -5.29 -1.41 -14.65
CA LYS A 10 -5.41 -2.76 -15.21
C LYS A 10 -4.08 -3.41 -15.55
N VAL A 11 -3.06 -2.66 -15.96
CA VAL A 11 -1.73 -3.21 -16.29
C VAL A 11 -1.02 -3.67 -15.02
N ILE A 12 -1.06 -2.88 -13.95
CA ILE A 12 -0.53 -3.31 -12.65
C ILE A 12 -1.34 -4.50 -12.12
N GLN A 13 -2.65 -4.49 -12.26
CA GLN A 13 -3.51 -5.61 -11.90
C GLN A 13 -3.31 -6.85 -12.79
N GLN A 14 -3.02 -6.71 -14.09
CA GLN A 14 -2.84 -7.85 -15.01
C GLN A 14 -1.46 -8.52 -14.90
N SER A 15 -0.38 -7.79 -14.55
CA SER A 15 0.93 -8.42 -14.41
C SER A 15 1.02 -9.34 -13.18
N VAL A 16 0.18 -9.12 -12.17
CA VAL A 16 0.03 -10.02 -11.02
C VAL A 16 -0.82 -11.27 -11.37
N TYR A 17 -1.57 -11.22 -12.49
CA TYR A 17 -2.57 -12.24 -12.86
C TYR A 17 -2.02 -13.47 -13.59
N CYS A 18 -0.77 -13.47 -14.05
CA CYS A 18 -0.35 -14.44 -15.06
C CYS A 18 0.00 -15.85 -14.57
N ASN A 19 -0.18 -16.19 -13.29
CA ASN A 19 0.27 -17.47 -12.76
C ASN A 19 -0.73 -18.30 -11.91
N TYR A 20 -2.05 -18.03 -11.93
CA TYR A 20 -2.97 -18.75 -11.03
C TYR A 20 -4.08 -19.53 -11.71
N LYS A 21 -3.88 -20.85 -11.81
CA LYS A 21 -4.92 -21.88 -11.86
C LYS A 21 -4.56 -23.00 -10.89
N PHE A 22 -5.56 -23.40 -10.10
CA PHE A 22 -5.63 -24.56 -9.21
C PHE A 22 -5.23 -24.33 -7.74
N PHE A 23 -6.21 -24.38 -6.79
CA PHE A 23 -6.03 -25.17 -5.58
C PHE A 23 -7.29 -25.31 -4.71
N GLU A 24 -7.41 -26.48 -4.07
CA GLU A 24 -8.49 -26.98 -3.21
C GLU A 24 -8.43 -26.41 -1.78
N LYS A 25 -9.57 -26.53 -1.07
CA LYS A 25 -9.82 -26.07 0.30
C LYS A 25 -8.94 -26.76 1.34
N ARG A 26 -8.24 -25.96 2.17
CA ARG A 26 -7.68 -26.40 3.45
C ARG A 26 -8.06 -25.44 4.57
N GLY A 27 -8.08 -25.97 5.83
CA GLY A 27 -8.62 -25.31 7.00
C GLY A 27 -7.84 -24.09 7.53
N PRO A 28 -8.28 -23.45 8.63
CA PRO A 28 -7.74 -22.19 9.10
C PRO A 28 -6.31 -22.35 9.62
N MET A 29 -5.35 -21.65 9.00
CA MET A 29 -4.02 -21.50 9.55
C MET A 29 -3.97 -20.24 10.43
N ASN A 30 -3.29 -20.35 11.58
CA ASN A 30 -3.00 -19.22 12.45
C ASN A 30 -2.00 -18.28 11.78
N TYR A 31 -2.51 -17.27 11.09
CA TYR A 31 -1.69 -16.16 10.62
C TYR A 31 -1.21 -15.32 11.80
N THR A 32 0.05 -14.99 11.82
CA THR A 32 0.55 -13.89 12.64
C THR A 32 0.58 -12.62 11.82
N GLY A 33 0.45 -11.45 12.48
CA GLY A 33 0.55 -10.16 11.80
C GLY A 33 1.85 -10.00 11.02
N GLU A 34 2.93 -10.58 11.52
CA GLU A 34 4.24 -10.59 10.88
C GLU A 34 4.26 -11.38 9.57
N HIS A 35 3.64 -12.54 9.52
CA HIS A 35 3.49 -13.30 8.29
C HIS A 35 2.73 -12.52 7.22
N ALA A 36 1.64 -11.84 7.61
CA ALA A 36 0.85 -11.03 6.69
C ALA A 36 1.67 -9.83 6.15
N VAL A 37 2.43 -9.14 7.02
CA VAL A 37 3.36 -8.07 6.61
C VAL A 37 4.36 -8.59 5.58
N ASN A 38 5.08 -9.67 5.92
CA ASN A 38 6.10 -10.23 5.05
C ASN A 38 5.55 -10.64 3.69
N GLN A 39 4.33 -11.17 3.65
CA GLN A 39 3.69 -11.59 2.42
C GLN A 39 3.31 -10.41 1.54
N LEU A 40 2.72 -9.38 2.11
CA LEU A 40 2.39 -8.18 1.37
C LEU A 40 3.68 -7.54 0.81
N LEU A 41 4.73 -7.43 1.60
CA LEU A 41 5.99 -6.85 1.14
C LEU A 41 6.62 -7.66 0.01
N ARG A 42 6.58 -9.00 0.06
CA ARG A 42 7.02 -9.85 -1.06
C ARG A 42 6.25 -9.58 -2.35
N SER A 43 4.94 -9.33 -2.27
CA SER A 43 4.13 -9.01 -3.45
C SER A 43 4.45 -7.64 -4.02
N TYR A 44 4.89 -6.68 -3.19
CA TYR A 44 5.22 -5.31 -3.58
C TYR A 44 6.64 -5.15 -4.10
N GLN A 45 7.60 -6.00 -3.72
CA GLN A 45 9.02 -5.90 -4.07
C GLN A 45 9.28 -5.66 -5.57
N ARG A 46 8.42 -6.18 -6.43
CA ARG A 46 8.61 -6.07 -7.89
C ARG A 46 8.31 -4.67 -8.44
N PHE A 47 7.50 -3.89 -7.74
CA PHE A 47 6.96 -2.63 -8.26
C PHE A 47 7.23 -1.43 -7.36
N TYR A 48 7.51 -1.66 -6.08
CA TYR A 48 7.67 -0.62 -5.08
C TYR A 48 9.08 -0.59 -4.51
N ASN A 49 9.59 0.60 -4.27
CA ASN A 49 10.72 0.80 -3.37
C ASN A 49 10.23 0.61 -1.93
N ILE A 50 10.81 -0.34 -1.20
CA ILE A 50 10.34 -0.72 0.14
C ILE A 50 11.36 -0.28 1.19
N THR A 51 10.93 0.56 2.13
CA THR A 51 11.67 0.87 3.34
C THR A 51 11.04 0.13 4.51
N ARG A 52 11.78 -0.81 5.14
CA ARG A 52 11.32 -1.59 6.32
C ARG A 52 11.83 -0.97 7.61
N PHE A 53 11.03 -1.13 8.68
CA PHE A 53 11.33 -0.64 10.03
C PHE A 53 11.27 -1.75 11.10
N ASP A 54 10.73 -2.93 10.78
CA ASP A 54 10.55 -4.06 11.70
C ASP A 54 11.85 -4.85 11.98
N GLY A 55 12.98 -4.44 11.40
CA GLY A 55 14.29 -5.05 11.62
C GLY A 55 14.46 -6.43 10.99
N ILE A 56 13.51 -6.88 10.16
CA ILE A 56 13.61 -8.12 9.40
C ILE A 56 14.26 -7.80 8.06
N GLU A 57 15.38 -8.43 7.75
CA GLU A 57 16.05 -8.28 6.46
C GLU A 57 15.10 -8.70 5.32
N SER A 58 15.06 -7.92 4.26
CA SER A 58 14.40 -8.35 3.03
C SER A 58 15.09 -9.63 2.55
N PRO A 59 14.35 -10.67 2.12
CA PRO A 59 14.97 -11.80 1.44
C PRO A 59 15.43 -11.32 0.04
N VAL A 60 16.61 -10.70 -0.02
CA VAL A 60 17.29 -10.37 -1.27
C VAL A 60 17.98 -11.64 -1.73
N PRO A 61 17.96 -12.03 -3.02
CA PRO A 61 18.79 -13.10 -3.57
C PRO A 61 20.26 -12.77 -3.36
N ASP A 62 21.04 -13.79 -3.01
CA ASP A 62 22.46 -13.80 -2.69
C ASP A 62 23.34 -13.03 -3.72
N ASP A 63 23.54 -11.74 -3.51
CA ASP A 63 24.66 -11.00 -4.07
C ASP A 63 25.61 -10.60 -2.93
N GLU A 64 26.83 -11.12 -2.97
CA GLU A 64 27.87 -11.09 -1.94
C GLU A 64 28.41 -9.68 -1.57
N ASN A 65 27.67 -8.60 -1.85
CA ASN A 65 28.07 -7.23 -1.55
C ASN A 65 27.00 -6.39 -0.80
N SER A 66 26.08 -7.01 -0.09
CA SER A 66 25.17 -6.27 0.78
C SER A 66 25.91 -5.78 2.02
N LEU A 67 26.41 -4.55 1.97
CA LEU A 67 26.69 -3.75 3.16
C LEU A 67 25.49 -3.88 4.11
N GLN A 68 25.73 -4.29 5.35
CA GLN A 68 24.74 -4.36 6.42
C GLN A 68 23.92 -3.06 6.43
N GLU A 69 22.71 -3.08 5.87
CA GLU A 69 21.82 -1.95 6.00
C GLU A 69 21.46 -1.80 7.47
N ALA A 70 21.93 -0.72 8.06
CA ALA A 70 21.63 -0.39 9.45
C ALA A 70 20.11 -0.38 9.62
N LYS A 71 19.61 -1.06 10.66
CA LYS A 71 18.19 -1.09 11.04
C LYS A 71 17.65 0.34 11.02
N LYS A 72 16.79 0.67 10.06
CA LYS A 72 16.16 1.98 10.00
C LYS A 72 15.18 2.09 11.18
N ILE A 73 15.38 3.11 12.00
CA ILE A 73 14.48 3.40 13.13
C ILE A 73 13.17 3.93 12.54
N SER A 74 12.04 3.34 12.96
CA SER A 74 10.72 3.81 12.54
C SER A 74 10.52 5.27 12.95
N PRO A 75 10.16 6.16 12.04
CA PRO A 75 9.83 7.54 12.37
C PRO A 75 8.45 7.66 13.05
N PHE A 76 7.66 6.59 13.05
CA PHE A 76 6.39 6.53 13.76
C PHE A 76 6.61 6.11 15.23
N PRO A 77 6.09 6.84 16.22
CA PRO A 77 6.27 6.50 17.64
C PRO A 77 5.52 5.21 17.99
N GLU A 78 6.26 4.18 18.43
CA GLU A 78 5.75 2.83 18.74
C GLU A 78 4.95 2.72 20.04
N ASN A 79 4.63 3.83 20.74
CA ASN A 79 4.22 3.79 22.14
C ASN A 79 2.76 3.38 22.41
N ASP A 80 1.92 3.14 21.39
CA ASP A 80 0.48 2.99 21.58
C ASP A 80 -0.12 1.70 20.96
N GLY A 81 0.65 0.63 20.86
CA GLY A 81 0.14 -0.64 20.33
C GLY A 81 0.05 -0.71 18.80
N ALA A 82 0.62 0.26 18.09
CA ALA A 82 0.84 0.22 16.64
C ALA A 82 2.31 0.44 16.32
N SER A 83 2.80 -0.27 15.30
CA SER A 83 4.12 -0.06 14.71
C SER A 83 4.01 0.12 13.21
N LEU A 84 4.79 1.04 12.64
CA LEU A 84 4.98 1.15 11.20
C LEU A 84 6.00 0.10 10.75
N SER A 85 5.54 -0.92 10.07
CA SER A 85 6.41 -2.02 9.60
C SER A 85 7.18 -1.66 8.34
N ALA A 86 6.54 -0.93 7.42
CA ALA A 86 7.19 -0.51 6.17
C ALA A 86 6.46 0.66 5.50
N VAL A 87 7.20 1.37 4.65
CA VAL A 87 6.66 2.28 3.64
C VAL A 87 7.05 1.76 2.27
N CYS A 88 6.07 1.65 1.37
CA CYS A 88 6.26 1.21 -0.01
C CYS A 88 5.94 2.38 -0.95
N GLU A 89 6.87 2.72 -1.83
CA GLU A 89 6.81 3.87 -2.72
C GLU A 89 6.77 3.42 -4.17
N TYR A 90 5.80 3.92 -4.92
CA TYR A 90 5.69 3.69 -6.35
C TYR A 90 5.64 5.01 -7.10
N TYR A 91 6.41 5.09 -8.17
CA TYR A 91 6.45 6.24 -9.08
C TYR A 91 6.34 5.77 -10.52
N GLU A 92 5.43 6.34 -11.26
CA GLU A 92 5.34 6.14 -12.70
C GLU A 92 5.28 7.49 -13.41
N ARG A 93 6.11 7.65 -14.42
CA ARG A 93 6.07 8.79 -15.32
C ARG A 93 5.69 8.34 -16.72
N THR A 94 4.55 8.80 -17.19
CA THR A 94 4.10 8.57 -18.56
C THR A 94 4.22 9.88 -19.34
N GLY A 95 4.92 9.86 -20.49
CA GLY A 95 5.10 11.05 -21.32
C GLY A 95 4.94 10.72 -22.82
N GLN A 96 4.49 11.70 -23.60
CA GLN A 96 4.49 11.62 -25.06
C GLN A 96 5.42 12.68 -25.64
N HIS A 97 6.28 12.27 -26.57
CA HIS A 97 7.25 13.10 -27.26
C HIS A 97 6.84 13.30 -28.72
N LEU A 98 6.97 14.53 -29.25
CA LEU A 98 6.71 14.84 -30.64
C LEU A 98 8.02 14.80 -31.42
N PHE A 99 8.18 13.83 -32.36
CA PHE A 99 9.25 13.65 -33.31
C PHE A 99 10.70 13.59 -32.78
N PHE A 100 11.00 14.28 -31.68
CA PHE A 100 12.32 14.28 -31.00
C PHE A 100 12.12 14.09 -29.51
N LYS A 101 12.98 13.28 -28.87
CA LYS A 101 12.96 12.97 -27.43
C LYS A 101 13.05 14.19 -26.49
N THR A 102 13.43 15.35 -27.05
CA THR A 102 13.58 16.62 -26.28
C THR A 102 12.28 17.40 -26.15
N ASN A 103 11.25 17.12 -26.97
CA ASN A 103 9.98 17.85 -26.97
C ASN A 103 8.89 17.00 -26.36
N GLU A 104 8.78 17.03 -25.03
CA GLU A 104 7.68 16.39 -24.31
C GLU A 104 6.42 17.24 -24.45
N ILE A 105 5.34 16.66 -25.06
CA ILE A 105 4.07 17.34 -25.25
C ILE A 105 3.28 17.42 -23.95
N TRP A 106 3.33 16.34 -23.17
CA TRP A 106 2.74 16.24 -21.84
C TRP A 106 3.41 15.11 -21.05
N SER A 107 3.44 15.24 -19.74
CA SER A 107 3.82 14.19 -18.81
C SER A 107 2.76 14.00 -17.75
N ALA A 108 2.61 12.77 -17.27
CA ALA A 108 1.74 12.43 -16.17
C ALA A 108 2.52 11.62 -15.15
N ASN A 109 2.71 12.18 -13.96
CA ASN A 109 3.34 11.50 -12.84
C ASN A 109 2.27 10.93 -11.95
N GLN A 110 2.37 9.63 -11.69
CA GLN A 110 1.47 8.87 -10.82
C GLN A 110 2.29 8.34 -9.65
N GLU A 111 1.77 8.50 -8.45
CA GLU A 111 2.47 8.14 -7.24
C GLU A 111 1.56 7.35 -6.30
N GLU A 112 2.13 6.37 -5.62
CA GLU A 112 1.43 5.65 -4.55
C GLU A 112 2.39 5.41 -3.38
N PHE A 113 1.92 5.72 -2.16
CA PHE A 113 2.64 5.51 -0.91
C PHE A 113 1.80 4.62 0.02
N ILE A 114 2.27 3.39 0.25
CA ILE A 114 1.61 2.45 1.16
C ILE A 114 2.34 2.49 2.50
N PHE A 115 1.62 2.84 3.57
CA PHE A 115 2.08 2.80 4.95
C PHE A 115 1.52 1.57 5.63
N LEU A 116 2.38 0.58 5.91
CA LEU A 116 1.96 -0.71 6.45
C LEU A 116 2.10 -0.71 7.98
N PHE A 117 0.98 -0.63 8.68
CA PHE A 117 0.92 -0.63 10.14
C PHE A 117 0.56 -2.00 10.68
N LYS A 118 1.35 -2.50 11.64
CA LYS A 118 0.99 -3.65 12.47
C LYS A 118 0.40 -3.14 13.78
N VAL A 119 -0.80 -3.61 14.14
CA VAL A 119 -1.60 -3.11 15.26
C VAL A 119 -2.18 -4.27 16.05
N ASP A 120 -2.04 -4.29 17.37
CA ASP A 120 -2.65 -5.35 18.16
C ASP A 120 -4.16 -5.18 18.27
N HIS A 121 -4.60 -3.99 18.64
CA HIS A 121 -6.02 -3.66 18.77
C HIS A 121 -6.32 -2.29 18.17
N LEU A 122 -6.95 -2.27 16.99
CA LEU A 122 -7.27 -1.04 16.30
C LEU A 122 -8.54 -0.41 16.91
N ASN A 123 -8.37 0.70 17.60
CA ASN A 123 -9.44 1.57 18.10
C ASN A 123 -9.51 2.87 17.29
N ASP A 124 -10.47 3.72 17.62
CA ASP A 124 -10.74 5.00 16.96
C ASP A 124 -9.56 5.97 16.98
N GLU A 125 -8.91 6.10 18.15
CA GLU A 125 -7.81 7.02 18.36
C GLU A 125 -6.58 6.57 17.55
N LEU A 126 -6.26 5.29 17.63
CA LEU A 126 -5.13 4.71 16.92
C LEU A 126 -5.31 4.74 15.39
N PHE A 127 -6.54 4.50 14.93
CA PHE A 127 -6.89 4.67 13.50
C PHE A 127 -6.62 6.11 13.05
N GLU A 128 -7.11 7.12 13.78
CA GLU A 128 -6.91 8.51 13.43
C GLU A 128 -5.43 8.90 13.46
N LYS A 129 -4.68 8.47 14.48
CA LYS A 129 -3.25 8.73 14.63
C LYS A 129 -2.45 8.18 13.43
N CYS A 130 -2.61 6.90 13.10
CA CYS A 130 -1.91 6.27 11.99
C CYS A 130 -2.33 6.86 10.63
N LYS A 131 -3.61 7.11 10.44
CA LYS A 131 -4.16 7.72 9.22
C LYS A 131 -3.59 9.13 9.01
N ASN A 132 -3.58 9.96 10.05
CA ASN A 132 -3.07 11.33 9.96
C ASN A 132 -1.57 11.33 9.68
N TYR A 133 -0.80 10.47 10.36
CA TYR A 133 0.62 10.29 10.09
C TYR A 133 0.88 9.91 8.64
N ALA A 134 0.20 8.87 8.13
CA ALA A 134 0.36 8.45 6.73
C ALA A 134 -0.01 9.57 5.74
N HIS A 135 -1.08 10.31 6.02
CA HIS A 135 -1.50 11.44 5.21
C HIS A 135 -0.47 12.58 5.17
N GLU A 136 0.07 12.96 6.33
CA GLU A 136 1.05 14.03 6.44
C GLU A 136 2.39 13.65 5.79
N GLU A 137 2.91 12.46 6.09
CA GLU A 137 4.17 11.98 5.51
C GLU A 137 4.02 11.72 4.00
N GLY A 138 2.93 11.09 3.58
CA GLY A 138 2.67 10.87 2.15
C GLY A 138 2.58 12.17 1.36
N LEU A 139 1.99 13.23 1.94
CA LEU A 139 1.99 14.56 1.30
C LEU A 139 3.38 15.21 1.23
N LYS A 140 4.27 14.97 2.21
CA LYS A 140 5.66 15.45 2.16
C LYS A 140 6.47 14.73 1.08
N MET A 141 6.17 13.44 0.85
CA MET A 141 6.83 12.61 -0.16
C MET A 141 6.36 12.94 -1.58
N ALA A 142 5.13 13.43 -1.74
CA ALA A 142 4.51 13.66 -3.04
C ALA A 142 5.16 14.80 -3.84
N HIS A 143 5.40 14.56 -5.13
CA HIS A 143 5.99 15.54 -6.06
C HIS A 143 4.91 16.37 -6.74
N ILE A 144 4.20 17.19 -5.95
CA ILE A 144 3.08 18.00 -6.42
C ILE A 144 3.59 19.17 -7.25
N GLY A 145 3.20 19.21 -8.52
CA GLY A 145 3.66 20.26 -9.43
C GLY A 145 3.12 20.08 -10.85
N PRO A 146 3.67 20.82 -11.83
CA PRO A 146 3.37 20.62 -13.24
C PRO A 146 3.64 19.16 -13.65
N GLY A 147 2.67 18.53 -14.33
CA GLY A 147 2.77 17.12 -14.73
C GLY A 147 2.35 16.10 -13.66
N HIS A 148 2.14 16.50 -12.41
CA HIS A 148 1.57 15.62 -11.40
C HIS A 148 0.10 15.31 -11.75
N MET A 149 -0.26 14.03 -11.80
CA MET A 149 -1.61 13.58 -12.09
C MET A 149 -2.35 13.20 -10.82
N TYR A 150 -1.81 12.25 -10.05
CA TYR A 150 -2.37 11.87 -8.77
C TYR A 150 -1.36 11.23 -7.83
N THR A 151 -1.66 11.32 -6.54
CA THR A 151 -0.98 10.61 -5.46
C THR A 151 -2.00 9.80 -4.67
N TYR A 152 -1.81 8.50 -4.55
CA TYR A 152 -2.55 7.67 -3.61
C TYR A 152 -1.73 7.50 -2.33
N ILE A 153 -2.36 7.77 -1.20
CA ILE A 153 -1.77 7.52 0.12
C ILE A 153 -2.59 6.42 0.78
N SER A 154 -1.94 5.30 1.09
CA SER A 154 -2.62 4.06 1.46
C SER A 154 -2.17 3.57 2.84
N PRO A 155 -2.78 4.06 3.97
CA PRO A 155 -2.59 3.43 5.27
C PRO A 155 -3.28 2.06 5.28
N VAL A 156 -2.47 1.00 5.44
CA VAL A 156 -2.89 -0.40 5.49
C VAL A 156 -2.64 -0.94 6.90
N PHE A 157 -3.69 -1.39 7.56
CA PHE A 157 -3.66 -1.90 8.92
C PHE A 157 -3.70 -3.44 8.91
N ILE A 158 -2.75 -4.06 9.60
CA ILE A 158 -2.76 -5.49 9.90
C ILE A 158 -2.98 -5.61 11.40
N CYS A 159 -4.16 -6.04 11.83
CA CYS A 159 -4.54 -6.04 13.22
C CYS A 159 -5.09 -7.40 13.71
N ASN A 160 -4.81 -7.70 14.99
CA ASN A 160 -5.34 -8.89 15.64
C ASN A 160 -6.82 -8.70 16.00
N SER A 161 -7.23 -7.45 16.28
CA SER A 161 -8.62 -7.09 16.55
C SER A 161 -8.89 -5.64 16.16
N VAL A 162 -10.17 -5.33 15.88
CA VAL A 162 -10.62 -3.98 15.51
C VAL A 162 -11.96 -3.70 16.19
N THR A 163 -12.11 -2.51 16.76
CA THR A 163 -13.40 -2.09 17.30
C THR A 163 -14.40 -1.79 16.18
N GLU A 164 -15.68 -2.01 16.44
CA GLU A 164 -16.74 -1.71 15.47
C GLU A 164 -16.77 -0.23 15.07
N SER A 165 -16.45 0.68 16.00
CA SER A 165 -16.36 2.12 15.72
C SER A 165 -15.19 2.47 14.82
N ALA A 166 -13.98 1.93 15.08
CA ALA A 166 -12.81 2.12 14.24
C ALA A 166 -13.03 1.53 12.83
N ARG A 167 -13.63 0.34 12.74
CA ARG A 167 -14.02 -0.27 11.46
C ARG A 167 -14.92 0.66 10.65
N LYS A 168 -15.99 1.18 11.28
CA LYS A 168 -16.92 2.10 10.62
C LYS A 168 -16.26 3.42 10.20
N LYS A 169 -15.34 3.96 11.02
CA LYS A 169 -14.57 5.15 10.67
C LYS A 169 -13.67 4.90 9.47
N LEU A 170 -12.97 3.77 9.45
CA LEU A 170 -12.13 3.36 8.32
C LEU A 170 -12.95 3.25 7.03
N GLU A 171 -14.07 2.53 7.04
CA GLU A 171 -14.93 2.32 5.88
C GLU A 171 -15.55 3.63 5.36
N LYS A 172 -15.84 4.58 6.24
CA LYS A 172 -16.39 5.90 5.91
C LYS A 172 -15.33 6.97 5.63
N CYS A 173 -14.05 6.65 5.84
CA CYS A 173 -12.97 7.59 5.62
C CYS A 173 -12.96 8.10 4.18
N ARG A 174 -12.97 9.42 4.00
CA ARG A 174 -12.85 10.08 2.71
C ARG A 174 -11.94 11.28 2.85
N VAL A 175 -10.76 11.18 2.31
CA VAL A 175 -9.81 12.29 2.25
C VAL A 175 -9.40 12.44 0.79
N TYR A 176 -9.74 13.56 0.22
CA TYR A 176 -9.42 13.95 -1.14
C TYR A 176 -8.93 15.39 -1.15
N LYS A 177 -7.89 15.68 -1.90
CA LYS A 177 -7.35 17.02 -2.06
C LYS A 177 -6.93 17.25 -3.50
N SER A 178 -7.51 18.26 -4.16
CA SER A 178 -7.03 18.73 -5.45
C SER A 178 -5.99 19.84 -5.28
N PHE A 179 -5.04 19.93 -6.20
CA PHE A 179 -3.97 20.92 -6.17
C PHE A 179 -4.15 21.89 -7.33
N LYS A 180 -4.16 23.21 -7.04
CA LYS A 180 -4.39 24.29 -8.02
C LYS A 180 -5.58 24.01 -8.95
N PHE A 181 -6.76 23.77 -8.37
CA PHE A 181 -7.97 23.43 -9.15
C PHE A 181 -7.78 22.25 -10.11
N SER A 182 -7.04 21.22 -9.65
CA SER A 182 -6.63 20.03 -10.41
C SER A 182 -5.62 20.25 -11.55
N PHE A 183 -5.09 21.44 -11.75
CA PHE A 183 -3.97 21.66 -12.68
C PHE A 183 -2.69 20.95 -12.26
N HIS A 184 -2.52 20.72 -10.96
CA HIS A 184 -1.44 19.93 -10.38
C HIS A 184 -1.98 18.61 -9.80
N GLY A 185 -3.02 18.04 -10.42
CA GLY A 185 -3.59 16.77 -10.04
C GLY A 185 -4.32 16.75 -8.69
N TRP A 186 -4.36 15.58 -8.08
CA TRP A 186 -5.05 15.37 -6.80
C TRP A 186 -4.37 14.29 -5.96
N MET A 187 -4.75 14.24 -4.69
CA MET A 187 -4.44 13.16 -3.76
C MET A 187 -5.73 12.53 -3.24
N GLU A 188 -5.72 11.22 -3.05
CA GLU A 188 -6.81 10.47 -2.43
C GLU A 188 -6.28 9.45 -1.44
N LEU A 189 -6.97 9.30 -0.29
CA LEU A 189 -6.59 8.36 0.76
C LEU A 189 -7.33 7.03 0.59
N HIS A 190 -6.56 5.94 0.46
CA HIS A 190 -7.04 4.57 0.33
C HIS A 190 -6.80 3.82 1.63
N THR A 191 -7.84 3.58 2.46
CA THR A 191 -7.66 2.84 3.70
C THR A 191 -8.01 1.37 3.54
N ALA A 192 -7.19 0.49 4.12
CA ALA A 192 -7.44 -0.94 4.18
C ALA A 192 -7.11 -1.48 5.57
N CYS A 193 -7.85 -2.50 6.02
CA CYS A 193 -7.58 -3.23 7.24
C CYS A 193 -7.76 -4.72 7.01
N LEU A 194 -6.76 -5.50 7.43
CA LEU A 194 -6.83 -6.93 7.60
C LEU A 194 -7.03 -7.25 9.08
N HIS A 195 -8.19 -7.79 9.41
CA HIS A 195 -8.48 -8.36 10.73
C HIS A 195 -8.10 -9.85 10.72
N ILE A 196 -6.97 -10.17 11.36
CA ILE A 196 -6.34 -11.49 11.25
C ILE A 196 -7.22 -12.59 11.83
N ARG A 197 -7.76 -12.39 13.04
CA ARG A 197 -8.55 -13.41 13.75
C ARG A 197 -9.77 -13.86 12.97
N ASP A 198 -10.45 -12.90 12.34
CA ASP A 198 -11.69 -13.18 11.59
C ASP A 198 -11.44 -13.41 10.10
N ASN A 199 -10.18 -13.29 9.66
CA ASN A 199 -9.78 -13.31 8.24
C ASN A 199 -10.66 -12.37 7.39
N ALA A 200 -10.93 -11.18 7.94
CA ALA A 200 -11.83 -10.20 7.36
C ALA A 200 -11.04 -8.97 6.85
N PHE A 201 -11.57 -8.38 5.78
CA PHE A 201 -10.98 -7.18 5.18
C PHE A 201 -11.98 -6.05 5.20
N TYR A 202 -11.51 -4.87 5.56
CA TYR A 202 -12.31 -3.64 5.56
C TYR A 202 -11.60 -2.58 4.71
N PHE A 203 -12.36 -1.85 3.92
CA PHE A 203 -11.86 -0.83 2.99
C PHE A 203 -12.77 0.38 3.02
N ASN A 204 -12.19 1.58 2.85
CA ASN A 204 -13.01 2.72 2.45
C ASN A 204 -13.40 2.59 0.96
N TYR A 205 -14.24 3.48 0.48
CA TYR A 205 -14.71 3.45 -0.91
C TYR A 205 -13.55 3.48 -1.92
N ALA A 206 -12.59 4.37 -1.71
CA ALA A 206 -11.42 4.52 -2.58
C ALA A 206 -10.45 3.31 -2.49
N GLY A 207 -10.24 2.78 -1.28
CA GLY A 207 -9.34 1.64 -1.03
C GLY A 207 -9.85 0.28 -1.54
N ARG A 208 -11.10 0.18 -2.00
CA ARG A 208 -11.63 -1.06 -2.60
C ARG A 208 -10.85 -1.52 -3.83
N CYS A 209 -10.13 -0.63 -4.49
CA CYS A 209 -9.25 -1.02 -5.60
C CYS A 209 -8.16 -2.00 -5.17
N MET A 210 -7.73 -1.97 -3.90
CA MET A 210 -6.73 -2.88 -3.33
C MET A 210 -7.31 -4.26 -2.92
N GLU A 211 -8.63 -4.38 -2.78
CA GLU A 211 -9.30 -5.55 -2.18
C GLU A 211 -8.87 -6.87 -2.84
N LYS A 212 -8.90 -6.91 -4.17
CA LYS A 212 -8.58 -8.13 -4.92
C LYS A 212 -7.14 -8.56 -4.72
N ASN A 213 -6.21 -7.59 -4.78
CA ASN A 213 -4.78 -7.85 -4.61
C ASN A 213 -4.48 -8.34 -3.18
N LEU A 214 -4.98 -7.63 -2.17
CA LEU A 214 -4.77 -8.01 -0.77
C LEU A 214 -5.35 -9.40 -0.46
N LYS A 215 -6.56 -9.69 -0.91
CA LYS A 215 -7.17 -11.01 -0.74
C LYS A 215 -6.41 -12.11 -1.46
N ASN A 216 -5.92 -11.89 -2.66
CA ASN A 216 -5.18 -12.90 -3.41
C ASN A 216 -3.83 -13.19 -2.76
N VAL A 217 -3.06 -12.14 -2.46
CA VAL A 217 -1.74 -12.28 -1.81
C VAL A 217 -1.86 -13.07 -0.51
N LEU A 218 -2.89 -12.83 0.29
CA LEU A 218 -3.04 -13.50 1.58
C LEU A 218 -3.69 -14.90 1.47
N LYS A 219 -4.50 -15.18 0.44
CA LYS A 219 -5.02 -16.52 0.17
C LYS A 219 -3.95 -17.53 -0.21
N GLU A 220 -2.94 -17.12 -0.95
CA GLU A 220 -1.85 -18.01 -1.37
C GLU A 220 -1.07 -18.62 -0.21
N PHE A 221 -1.11 -17.99 0.95
CA PHE A 221 -0.46 -18.51 2.15
C PHE A 221 -1.24 -19.58 2.85
N THR A 222 -2.58 -19.51 2.81
CA THR A 222 -3.41 -20.58 3.34
C THR A 222 -3.22 -21.87 2.56
N GLU A 223 -2.79 -21.78 1.30
CA GLU A 223 -2.67 -22.91 0.38
C GLU A 223 -1.25 -23.50 0.29
N LYS A 224 -0.20 -22.70 0.52
CA LYS A 224 1.22 -23.15 0.44
C LYS A 224 1.83 -23.62 1.76
N GLY A 225 1.19 -23.35 2.89
CA GLY A 225 1.72 -23.64 4.23
C GLY A 225 1.14 -24.90 4.87
N ALA A 226 0.55 -25.79 4.10
CA ALA A 226 0.04 -27.07 4.56
C ALA A 226 0.75 -28.24 3.90
#